data_b3006c610539074a1cace2e94228533a
#
_entry.id   b3006c610539074a1cace2e94228533a
#
_cell.length_a   1.000
_cell.length_b   1.000
_cell.length_c   1.000
_cell.angle_alpha   90.00
_cell.angle_beta   90.00
_cell.angle_gamma   90.00
#
_symmetry.space_group_name_H-M   'P 1'
#
loop_
_entity.id
_entity.type
_entity.pdbx_description
1 polymer ?
#
loop_
_entity_poly.entity_id
_entity_poly.type
_entity_poly.pdbx_seq_one_letter_code
_entity_poly.pdbx_strand_id
1 'polypeptide(L)'
;MTTGKGAVQQQGHTSVLNNVMRGLSAPFVALMRRWMPNAFIFAALLTILTFVICIFLTEASAGEIIDAWGNGFWNLIAFTTQIAMTLITGYALAHTPAAHRLLNGIAKLASSPSKAYVIVCTTAIIGSLISWGIGLVVGAIIARETASVCRSRNIPVHFPLLVAAAYAGFVVWHQGLSSSTGLAIATEGHFLVDQIGI
;
A
#
# COMPACT_ATOMS: atom_id res chain seq x y z
N MET A 1 -11.59 7.25 -47.46
CA MET A 1 -12.19 8.25 -46.52
C MET A 1 -12.98 7.55 -45.42
N THR A 2 -12.34 6.81 -44.47
CA THR A 2 -13.05 6.05 -43.38
C THR A 2 -12.31 6.05 -42.03
N THR A 3 -11.38 7.00 -41.81
CA THR A 3 -10.55 6.99 -40.59
C THR A 3 -10.98 7.99 -39.48
N GLY A 4 -12.05 8.77 -39.69
CA GLY A 4 -12.42 9.84 -38.76
C GLY A 4 -13.45 9.43 -37.66
N LYS A 5 -14.25 8.39 -37.85
CA LYS A 5 -15.35 8.05 -36.92
C LYS A 5 -14.89 7.26 -35.70
N GLY A 6 -13.82 6.48 -35.78
CA GLY A 6 -13.33 5.68 -34.65
C GLY A 6 -12.64 6.50 -33.55
N ALA A 7 -11.93 7.56 -33.94
CA ALA A 7 -11.20 8.40 -32.98
C ALA A 7 -12.14 9.29 -32.12
N VAL A 8 -13.24 9.76 -32.70
CA VAL A 8 -14.22 10.61 -31.98
C VAL A 8 -15.02 9.77 -30.97
N GLN A 9 -15.33 8.52 -31.30
CA GLN A 9 -16.09 7.63 -30.42
C GLN A 9 -15.23 7.15 -29.23
N GLN A 10 -13.93 6.96 -29.42
CA GLN A 10 -13.00 6.58 -28.35
C GLN A 10 -12.75 7.74 -27.35
N GLN A 11 -12.71 8.99 -27.83
CA GLN A 11 -12.59 10.17 -26.97
C GLN A 11 -13.85 10.42 -26.13
N GLY A 12 -15.03 10.15 -26.65
CA GLY A 12 -16.30 10.27 -25.91
C GLY A 12 -16.40 9.28 -24.74
N HIS A 13 -15.99 8.02 -24.96
CA HIS A 13 -16.07 6.98 -23.94
C HIS A 13 -15.07 7.21 -22.77
N THR A 14 -13.87 7.69 -23.08
CA THR A 14 -12.87 8.02 -22.05
C THR A 14 -13.25 9.26 -21.24
N SER A 15 -13.95 10.23 -21.82
CA SER A 15 -14.40 11.42 -21.11
C SER A 15 -15.55 11.13 -20.15
N VAL A 16 -16.49 10.26 -20.53
CA VAL A 16 -17.61 9.82 -19.66
C VAL A 16 -17.08 9.01 -18.49
N LEU A 17 -16.19 8.04 -18.74
CA LEU A 17 -15.57 7.24 -17.68
C LEU A 17 -14.79 8.11 -16.69
N ASN A 18 -14.00 9.07 -17.18
CA ASN A 18 -13.27 10.01 -16.35
C ASN A 18 -14.19 10.90 -15.51
N ASN A 19 -15.31 11.33 -16.05
CA ASN A 19 -16.28 12.14 -15.32
C ASN A 19 -17.01 11.32 -14.25
N VAL A 20 -17.41 10.10 -14.54
CA VAL A 20 -18.01 9.17 -13.57
C VAL A 20 -17.02 8.84 -12.46
N MET A 21 -15.75 8.50 -12.80
CA MET A 21 -14.72 8.20 -11.81
C MET A 21 -14.39 9.43 -10.94
N ARG A 22 -14.35 10.63 -11.51
CA ARG A 22 -14.20 11.89 -10.75
C ARG A 22 -15.41 12.14 -9.86
N GLY A 23 -16.63 11.91 -10.34
CA GLY A 23 -17.85 12.07 -9.56
C GLY A 23 -17.89 11.12 -8.36
N LEU A 24 -17.49 9.87 -8.56
CA LEU A 24 -17.43 8.87 -7.48
C LEU A 24 -16.30 9.14 -6.49
N SER A 25 -15.12 9.57 -6.97
CA SER A 25 -13.96 9.80 -6.10
C SER A 25 -13.98 11.15 -5.39
N ALA A 26 -14.61 12.17 -5.95
CA ALA A 26 -14.61 13.52 -5.38
C ALA A 26 -15.12 13.60 -3.93
N PRO A 27 -16.24 12.97 -3.53
CA PRO A 27 -16.71 13.01 -2.15
C PRO A 27 -15.73 12.31 -1.20
N PHE A 28 -15.13 11.18 -1.60
CA PHE A 28 -14.12 10.48 -0.81
C PHE A 28 -12.84 11.32 -0.65
N VAL A 29 -12.38 11.95 -1.72
CA VAL A 29 -11.23 12.85 -1.67
C VAL A 29 -11.50 14.07 -0.79
N ALA A 30 -12.68 14.66 -0.89
CA ALA A 30 -13.07 15.79 -0.06
C ALA A 30 -13.18 15.40 1.43
N LEU A 31 -13.77 14.23 1.72
CA LEU A 31 -13.86 13.68 3.06
C LEU A 31 -12.45 13.43 3.64
N MET A 32 -11.58 12.78 2.88
CA MET A 32 -10.21 12.51 3.28
C MET A 32 -9.41 13.78 3.54
N ARG A 33 -9.50 14.79 2.66
CA ARG A 33 -8.81 16.08 2.85
C ARG A 33 -9.27 16.85 4.07
N ARG A 34 -10.54 16.73 4.43
CA ARG A 34 -11.13 17.52 5.50
C ARG A 34 -11.11 16.82 6.86
N TRP A 35 -11.19 15.48 6.86
CA TRP A 35 -11.44 14.68 8.07
C TRP A 35 -10.37 13.64 8.35
N MET A 36 -9.29 13.58 7.56
CA MET A 36 -8.22 12.61 7.83
C MET A 36 -7.39 13.09 9.03
N PRO A 37 -7.65 12.55 10.23
CA PRO A 37 -6.87 12.90 11.41
C PRO A 37 -5.44 12.37 11.25
N ASN A 38 -4.52 12.94 12.01
CA ASN A 38 -3.18 12.38 12.16
C ASN A 38 -3.31 10.89 12.57
N ALA A 39 -2.42 10.03 12.06
CA ALA A 39 -2.43 8.59 12.33
C ALA A 39 -2.48 8.27 13.84
N PHE A 40 -1.83 9.09 14.68
CA PHE A 40 -1.88 8.96 16.13
C PHE A 40 -3.29 9.21 16.70
N ILE A 41 -3.95 10.28 16.24
CA ILE A 41 -5.33 10.61 16.67
C ILE A 41 -6.28 9.49 16.23
N PHE A 42 -6.10 8.95 15.01
CA PHE A 42 -6.91 7.85 14.51
C PHE A 42 -6.72 6.58 15.37
N ALA A 43 -5.48 6.24 15.72
CA ALA A 43 -5.18 5.12 16.61
C ALA A 43 -5.79 5.32 18.01
N ALA A 44 -5.69 6.52 18.59
CA ALA A 44 -6.29 6.85 19.88
C ALA A 44 -7.82 6.73 19.84
N LEU A 45 -8.47 7.23 18.78
CA LEU A 45 -9.92 7.11 18.62
C LEU A 45 -10.36 5.64 18.48
N LEU A 46 -9.62 4.83 17.72
CA LEU A 46 -9.89 3.39 17.60
C LEU A 46 -9.70 2.68 18.95
N THR A 47 -8.71 3.03 19.74
CA THR A 47 -8.49 2.48 21.08
C THR A 47 -9.68 2.80 21.99
N ILE A 48 -10.10 4.06 22.03
CA ILE A 48 -11.27 4.47 22.82
C ILE A 48 -12.54 3.74 22.35
N LEU A 49 -12.75 3.66 21.05
CA LEU A 49 -13.90 2.95 20.47
C LEU A 49 -13.89 1.48 20.86
N THR A 50 -12.74 0.81 20.78
CA THR A 50 -12.59 -0.59 21.19
C THR A 50 -12.89 -0.77 22.68
N PHE A 51 -12.40 0.13 23.55
CA PHE A 51 -12.72 0.13 24.96
C PHE A 51 -14.23 0.22 25.23
N VAL A 52 -14.90 1.16 24.56
CA VAL A 52 -16.36 1.35 24.67
C VAL A 52 -17.08 0.07 24.22
N ILE A 53 -16.69 -0.50 23.09
CA ILE A 53 -17.29 -1.74 22.57
C ILE A 53 -17.11 -2.88 23.58
N CYS A 54 -15.91 -3.06 24.14
CA CYS A 54 -15.64 -4.11 25.12
C CYS A 54 -16.50 -3.97 26.38
N ILE A 55 -16.64 -2.76 26.91
CA ILE A 55 -17.48 -2.52 28.11
C ILE A 55 -18.95 -2.89 27.88
N PHE A 56 -19.50 -2.63 26.69
CA PHE A 56 -20.93 -2.85 26.42
C PHE A 56 -21.25 -4.22 25.80
N LEU A 57 -20.30 -4.86 25.12
CA LEU A 57 -20.54 -6.10 24.38
C LEU A 57 -19.84 -7.32 24.99
N THR A 58 -19.03 -7.16 26.03
CA THR A 58 -18.40 -8.27 26.73
C THR A 58 -18.77 -8.28 28.22
N GLU A 59 -18.67 -9.43 28.86
CA GLU A 59 -18.89 -9.57 30.30
C GLU A 59 -17.64 -9.22 31.15
N ALA A 60 -16.57 -8.75 30.48
CA ALA A 60 -15.30 -8.42 31.10
C ALA A 60 -15.43 -7.16 31.96
N SER A 61 -14.83 -7.18 33.14
CA SER A 61 -14.73 -6.01 34.01
C SER A 61 -13.78 -4.95 33.40
N ALA A 62 -13.96 -3.71 33.80
CA ALA A 62 -13.08 -2.60 33.33
C ALA A 62 -11.61 -2.87 33.67
N GLY A 63 -11.30 -3.53 34.78
CA GLY A 63 -9.94 -3.94 35.16
C GLY A 63 -9.34 -4.93 34.18
N GLU A 64 -10.09 -5.99 33.83
CA GLU A 64 -9.63 -6.98 32.84
C GLU A 64 -9.40 -6.38 31.45
N ILE A 65 -10.23 -5.41 31.04
CA ILE A 65 -10.05 -4.71 29.75
C ILE A 65 -8.76 -3.88 29.77
N ILE A 66 -8.46 -3.17 30.87
CA ILE A 66 -7.24 -2.38 31.04
C ILE A 66 -6.01 -3.30 31.03
N ASP A 67 -6.05 -4.40 31.76
CA ASP A 67 -4.95 -5.37 31.82
C ASP A 67 -4.70 -6.03 30.46
N ALA A 68 -5.76 -6.40 29.73
CA ALA A 68 -5.67 -6.95 28.39
C ALA A 68 -5.05 -5.93 27.41
N TRP A 69 -5.46 -4.66 27.49
CA TRP A 69 -4.88 -3.59 26.68
C TRP A 69 -3.40 -3.37 27.00
N GLY A 70 -3.04 -3.31 28.31
CA GLY A 70 -1.66 -3.14 28.74
C GLY A 70 -0.74 -4.27 28.26
N ASN A 71 -1.18 -5.52 28.43
CA ASN A 71 -0.44 -6.68 27.93
C ASN A 71 -0.33 -6.70 26.41
N GLY A 72 -1.41 -6.37 25.71
CA GLY A 72 -1.41 -6.25 24.23
C GLY A 72 -0.45 -5.17 23.74
N PHE A 73 -0.39 -4.03 24.41
CA PHE A 73 0.54 -2.95 24.06
C PHE A 73 2.00 -3.40 24.16
N TRP A 74 2.39 -4.08 25.23
CA TRP A 74 3.75 -4.59 25.42
C TRP A 74 4.10 -5.68 24.39
N ASN A 75 3.17 -6.54 24.03
CA ASN A 75 3.38 -7.56 23.01
C ASN A 75 3.62 -6.95 21.62
N LEU A 76 3.06 -5.77 21.33
CA LEU A 76 3.28 -5.07 20.07
C LEU A 76 4.67 -4.43 19.94
N ILE A 77 5.44 -4.28 21.02
CA ILE A 77 6.78 -3.67 20.96
C ILE A 77 7.72 -4.49 20.08
N ALA A 78 7.73 -5.81 20.24
CA ALA A 78 8.56 -6.69 19.41
C ALA A 78 8.21 -6.55 17.93
N PHE A 79 6.92 -6.55 17.60
CA PHE A 79 6.43 -6.34 16.24
C PHE A 79 6.79 -4.96 15.69
N THR A 80 6.63 -3.90 16.50
CA THR A 80 6.98 -2.52 16.14
C THR A 80 8.47 -2.40 15.83
N THR A 81 9.32 -3.04 16.64
CA THR A 81 10.78 -3.04 16.43
C THR A 81 11.16 -3.78 15.15
N GLN A 82 10.52 -4.92 14.86
CA GLN A 82 10.74 -5.66 13.61
C GLN A 82 10.34 -4.82 12.39
N ILE A 83 9.19 -4.14 12.44
CA ILE A 83 8.76 -3.24 11.37
C ILE A 83 9.76 -2.10 11.18
N ALA A 84 10.17 -1.46 12.26
CA ALA A 84 11.14 -0.36 12.20
C ALA A 84 12.47 -0.81 11.57
N MET A 85 13.01 -1.94 11.99
CA MET A 85 14.23 -2.52 11.41
C MET A 85 14.08 -2.87 9.95
N THR A 86 12.95 -3.46 9.56
CA THR A 86 12.66 -3.80 8.15
C THR A 86 12.57 -2.54 7.29
N LEU A 87 11.90 -1.49 7.78
CA LEU A 87 11.79 -0.22 7.06
C LEU A 87 13.14 0.49 6.94
N ILE A 88 13.94 0.55 8.01
CA ILE A 88 15.27 1.16 8.00
C ILE A 88 16.17 0.42 7.01
N THR A 89 16.21 -0.91 7.07
CA THR A 89 17.04 -1.73 6.19
C THR A 89 16.59 -1.61 4.75
N GLY A 90 15.28 -1.70 4.50
CA GLY A 90 14.69 -1.53 3.17
C GLY A 90 14.96 -0.15 2.59
N TYR A 91 14.86 0.89 3.41
CA TYR A 91 15.18 2.26 3.02
C TYR A 91 16.67 2.41 2.66
N ALA A 92 17.57 1.91 3.50
CA ALA A 92 19.00 1.93 3.24
C ALA A 92 19.36 1.21 1.92
N LEU A 93 18.79 0.01 1.71
CA LEU A 93 18.99 -0.77 0.47
C LEU A 93 18.49 -0.02 -0.76
N ALA A 94 17.29 0.56 -0.69
CA ALA A 94 16.66 1.25 -1.81
C ALA A 94 17.39 2.56 -2.19
N HIS A 95 18.15 3.16 -1.27
CA HIS A 95 18.97 4.35 -1.52
C HIS A 95 20.40 4.02 -1.95
N THR A 96 20.74 2.75 -2.12
CA THR A 96 22.05 2.41 -2.70
C THR A 96 22.15 2.90 -4.15
N PRO A 97 23.34 3.28 -4.62
CA PRO A 97 23.52 3.72 -6.01
C PRO A 97 23.11 2.67 -7.05
N ALA A 98 23.19 1.39 -6.69
CA ALA A 98 22.77 0.28 -7.55
C ALA A 98 21.24 0.23 -7.69
N ALA A 99 20.51 0.26 -6.57
CA ALA A 99 19.05 0.26 -6.56
C ALA A 99 18.49 1.51 -7.26
N HIS A 100 19.09 2.67 -6.98
CA HIS A 100 18.67 3.92 -7.62
C HIS A 100 18.86 3.89 -9.15
N ARG A 101 19.99 3.37 -9.63
CA ARG A 101 20.23 3.20 -11.08
C ARG A 101 19.23 2.25 -11.71
N LEU A 102 18.93 1.11 -11.06
CA LEU A 102 17.96 0.14 -11.52
C LEU A 102 16.57 0.76 -11.62
N LEU A 103 16.08 1.38 -10.54
CA LEU A 103 14.75 1.98 -10.49
C LEU A 103 14.60 3.14 -11.49
N ASN A 104 15.62 3.98 -11.62
CA ASN A 104 15.63 5.04 -12.64
C ASN A 104 15.60 4.46 -14.07
N GLY A 105 16.35 3.38 -14.32
CA GLY A 105 16.30 2.63 -15.57
C GLY A 105 14.89 2.13 -15.90
N ILE A 106 14.23 1.52 -14.93
CA ILE A 106 12.83 1.04 -15.04
C ILE A 106 11.88 2.22 -15.30
N ALA A 107 12.02 3.32 -14.55
CA ALA A 107 11.19 4.52 -14.71
C ALA A 107 11.28 5.11 -16.12
N LYS A 108 12.45 5.05 -16.76
CA LYS A 108 12.67 5.53 -18.13
C LYS A 108 11.90 4.77 -19.22
N LEU A 109 11.38 3.58 -18.91
CA LEU A 109 10.51 2.81 -19.79
C LEU A 109 9.11 3.44 -19.94
N ALA A 110 8.73 4.35 -19.03
CA ALA A 110 7.48 5.07 -19.08
C ALA A 110 7.44 6.01 -20.31
N SER A 111 6.71 5.62 -21.34
CA SER A 111 6.52 6.38 -22.56
C SER A 111 5.11 6.94 -22.75
N SER A 112 4.18 6.57 -21.86
CA SER A 112 2.81 7.08 -21.82
C SER A 112 2.26 7.03 -20.39
N PRO A 113 1.18 7.77 -20.06
CA PRO A 113 0.56 7.74 -18.73
C PRO A 113 0.19 6.34 -18.28
N SER A 114 -0.45 5.55 -19.14
CA SER A 114 -0.85 4.18 -18.80
C SER A 114 0.35 3.28 -18.50
N LYS A 115 1.41 3.36 -19.31
CA LYS A 115 2.63 2.60 -19.05
C LYS A 115 3.31 3.03 -17.74
N ALA A 116 3.27 4.31 -17.40
CA ALA A 116 3.81 4.79 -16.12
C ALA A 116 3.13 4.11 -14.92
N TYR A 117 1.80 4.02 -14.90
CA TYR A 117 1.06 3.36 -13.83
C TYR A 117 1.33 1.85 -13.78
N VAL A 118 1.37 1.18 -14.93
CA VAL A 118 1.67 -0.26 -15.02
C VAL A 118 3.08 -0.55 -14.51
N ILE A 119 4.09 0.22 -14.93
CA ILE A 119 5.47 0.05 -14.49
C ILE A 119 5.59 0.19 -12.97
N VAL A 120 4.97 1.23 -12.41
CA VAL A 120 4.99 1.47 -10.96
C VAL A 120 4.33 0.32 -10.20
N CYS A 121 3.14 -0.11 -10.63
CA CYS A 121 2.40 -1.22 -10.03
C CYS A 121 3.21 -2.54 -10.10
N THR A 122 3.70 -2.90 -11.29
CA THR A 122 4.47 -4.14 -11.50
C THR A 122 5.76 -4.16 -10.69
N THR A 123 6.49 -3.04 -10.63
CA THR A 123 7.71 -2.94 -9.82
C THR A 123 7.40 -3.11 -8.33
N ALA A 124 6.30 -2.52 -7.86
CA ALA A 124 5.85 -2.70 -6.48
C ALA A 124 5.42 -4.15 -6.18
N ILE A 125 4.74 -4.81 -7.13
CA ILE A 125 4.40 -6.25 -7.05
C ILE A 125 5.66 -7.08 -6.85
N ILE A 126 6.66 -6.92 -7.71
CA ILE A 126 7.92 -7.69 -7.65
C ILE A 126 8.62 -7.45 -6.31
N GLY A 127 8.73 -6.20 -5.86
CA GLY A 127 9.30 -5.86 -4.57
C GLY A 127 8.54 -6.49 -3.39
N SER A 128 7.21 -6.50 -3.47
CA SER A 128 6.32 -7.05 -2.43
C SER A 128 6.38 -8.57 -2.33
N LEU A 129 6.57 -9.26 -3.45
CA LEU A 129 6.77 -10.73 -3.47
C LEU A 129 8.10 -11.14 -2.82
N ILE A 130 9.14 -10.30 -2.89
CA ILE A 130 10.41 -10.55 -2.20
C ILE A 130 10.27 -10.26 -0.70
N SER A 131 9.80 -9.07 -0.37
CA SER A 131 9.56 -8.67 1.02
C SER A 131 8.56 -7.52 1.08
N TRP A 132 7.64 -7.57 2.04
CA TRP A 132 6.67 -6.51 2.28
C TRP A 132 7.35 -5.14 2.51
N GLY A 133 8.44 -5.10 3.26
CA GLY A 133 9.19 -3.86 3.52
C GLY A 133 9.87 -3.31 2.27
N ILE A 134 10.47 -4.18 1.43
CA ILE A 134 11.04 -3.79 0.15
C ILE A 134 9.95 -3.27 -0.78
N GLY A 135 8.79 -3.94 -0.85
CA GLY A 135 7.67 -3.53 -1.68
C GLY A 135 7.20 -2.11 -1.38
N LEU A 136 7.05 -1.75 -0.10
CA LEU A 136 6.67 -0.41 0.31
C LEU A 136 7.70 0.66 -0.10
N VAL A 137 8.97 0.42 0.20
CA VAL A 137 10.04 1.40 -0.06
C VAL A 137 10.30 1.54 -1.56
N VAL A 138 10.44 0.43 -2.27
CA VAL A 138 10.64 0.42 -3.73
C VAL A 138 9.43 1.03 -4.44
N GLY A 139 8.20 0.73 -3.99
CA GLY A 139 6.97 1.32 -4.52
C GLY A 139 6.96 2.84 -4.40
N ALA A 140 7.36 3.37 -3.24
CA ALA A 140 7.44 4.82 -3.04
C ALA A 140 8.50 5.48 -3.94
N ILE A 141 9.68 4.86 -4.07
CA ILE A 141 10.78 5.39 -4.88
C ILE A 141 10.43 5.33 -6.36
N ILE A 142 9.93 4.19 -6.87
CA ILE A 142 9.60 4.07 -8.29
C ILE A 142 8.47 5.03 -8.70
N ALA A 143 7.50 5.30 -7.82
CA ALA A 143 6.46 6.30 -8.08
C ALA A 143 7.06 7.70 -8.25
N ARG A 144 8.02 8.08 -7.40
CA ARG A 144 8.72 9.38 -7.49
C ARG A 144 9.60 9.47 -8.74
N GLU A 145 10.42 8.45 -9.00
CA GLU A 145 11.29 8.41 -10.18
C GLU A 145 10.48 8.47 -11.48
N THR A 146 9.40 7.70 -11.57
CA THR A 146 8.50 7.69 -12.73
C THR A 146 7.83 9.06 -12.91
N ALA A 147 7.39 9.69 -11.82
CA ALA A 147 6.83 11.05 -11.89
C ALA A 147 7.85 12.08 -12.41
N SER A 148 9.11 11.98 -11.94
CA SER A 148 10.21 12.84 -12.38
C SER A 148 10.51 12.66 -13.89
N VAL A 149 10.64 11.41 -14.33
CA VAL A 149 10.86 11.07 -15.74
C VAL A 149 9.70 11.53 -16.63
N CYS A 150 8.45 11.31 -16.18
CA CYS A 150 7.28 11.76 -16.94
C CYS A 150 7.21 13.28 -17.04
N ARG A 151 7.57 14.00 -15.96
CA ARG A 151 7.65 15.46 -15.98
C ARG A 151 8.69 15.97 -16.97
N SER A 152 9.88 15.38 -16.99
CA SER A 152 10.96 15.79 -17.93
C SER A 152 10.61 15.51 -19.40
N ARG A 153 9.70 14.57 -19.65
CA ARG A 153 9.23 14.19 -21.00
C ARG A 153 7.86 14.79 -21.37
N ASN A 154 7.32 15.69 -20.56
CA ASN A 154 5.98 16.27 -20.72
C ASN A 154 4.86 15.22 -20.84
N ILE A 155 5.00 14.06 -20.18
CA ILE A 155 3.96 13.03 -20.10
C ILE A 155 3.03 13.39 -18.93
N PRO A 156 1.73 13.63 -19.17
CA PRO A 156 0.80 14.04 -18.12
C PRO A 156 0.46 12.86 -17.23
N VAL A 157 1.01 12.82 -16.02
CA VAL A 157 0.69 11.83 -14.98
C VAL A 157 0.19 12.50 -13.72
N HIS A 158 -0.72 11.85 -13.01
CA HIS A 158 -1.22 12.31 -11.73
C HIS A 158 -0.44 11.61 -10.60
N PHE A 159 0.40 12.35 -9.88
CA PHE A 159 1.29 11.78 -8.87
C PHE A 159 0.56 10.94 -7.79
N PRO A 160 -0.56 11.40 -7.18
CA PRO A 160 -1.32 10.57 -6.25
C PRO A 160 -1.78 9.24 -6.84
N LEU A 161 -2.08 9.18 -8.14
CA LEU A 161 -2.46 7.93 -8.81
C LEU A 161 -1.25 7.00 -9.01
N LEU A 162 -0.05 7.53 -9.24
CA LEU A 162 1.19 6.72 -9.24
C LEU A 162 1.43 6.10 -7.87
N VAL A 163 1.24 6.87 -6.79
CA VAL A 163 1.36 6.35 -5.41
C VAL A 163 0.30 5.29 -5.14
N ALA A 164 -0.94 5.51 -5.58
CA ALA A 164 -2.01 4.52 -5.46
C ALA A 164 -1.71 3.24 -6.25
N ALA A 165 -1.12 3.35 -7.45
CA ALA A 165 -0.70 2.20 -8.25
C ALA A 165 0.43 1.41 -7.58
N ALA A 166 1.39 2.08 -6.94
CA ALA A 166 2.43 1.44 -6.13
C ALA A 166 1.82 0.68 -4.95
N TYR A 167 0.89 1.30 -4.24
CA TYR A 167 0.22 0.69 -3.11
C TYR A 167 -0.69 -0.48 -3.53
N ALA A 168 -1.35 -0.40 -4.68
CA ALA A 168 -2.09 -1.52 -5.25
C ALA A 168 -1.19 -2.72 -5.53
N GLY A 169 0.04 -2.49 -6.00
CA GLY A 169 1.04 -3.55 -6.18
C GLY A 169 1.48 -4.22 -4.86
N PHE A 170 1.36 -3.51 -3.76
CA PHE A 170 1.69 -4.06 -2.44
C PHE A 170 0.71 -5.15 -1.97
N VAL A 171 -0.51 -5.21 -2.48
CA VAL A 171 -1.55 -6.15 -2.04
C VAL A 171 -1.15 -7.63 -2.14
N VAL A 172 -0.20 -7.97 -3.02
CA VAL A 172 0.25 -9.36 -3.24
C VAL A 172 1.32 -9.85 -2.25
N TRP A 173 1.73 -9.04 -1.27
CA TRP A 173 2.84 -9.38 -0.37
C TRP A 173 2.61 -10.67 0.43
N HIS A 174 1.35 -11.01 0.74
CA HIS A 174 0.99 -12.26 1.43
C HIS A 174 1.22 -13.52 0.60
N GLN A 175 1.42 -13.40 -0.72
CA GLN A 175 1.77 -14.51 -1.61
C GLN A 175 3.29 -14.60 -1.83
N GLY A 176 4.05 -13.66 -1.26
CA GLY A 176 5.51 -13.60 -1.40
C GLY A 176 6.27 -14.31 -0.28
N LEU A 177 7.60 -14.23 -0.37
CA LEU A 177 8.53 -14.91 0.55
C LEU A 177 8.42 -14.42 2.00
N SER A 178 7.92 -13.19 2.24
CA SER A 178 7.71 -12.63 3.57
C SER A 178 6.25 -12.71 4.05
N SER A 179 5.46 -13.60 3.47
CA SER A 179 4.08 -13.85 3.88
C SER A 179 4.01 -14.29 5.34
N SER A 180 3.26 -13.56 6.17
CA SER A 180 3.05 -13.94 7.57
C SER A 180 2.37 -15.29 7.70
N THR A 181 1.36 -15.54 6.87
CA THR A 181 0.63 -16.81 6.86
C THR A 181 1.49 -17.95 6.36
N GLY A 182 2.23 -17.73 5.25
CA GLY A 182 3.13 -18.74 4.69
C GLY A 182 4.24 -19.13 5.66
N LEU A 183 4.86 -18.16 6.32
CA LEU A 183 5.89 -18.41 7.33
C LEU A 183 5.34 -19.09 8.58
N ALA A 184 4.13 -18.70 9.02
CA ALA A 184 3.47 -19.33 10.16
C ALA A 184 3.18 -20.81 9.88
N ILE A 185 2.65 -21.15 8.69
CA ILE A 185 2.34 -22.52 8.29
C ILE A 185 3.63 -23.36 8.07
N ALA A 186 4.71 -22.74 7.62
CA ALA A 186 5.99 -23.41 7.43
C ALA A 186 6.75 -23.71 8.75
N THR A 187 6.28 -23.19 9.89
CA THR A 187 6.89 -23.40 11.21
C THR A 187 6.30 -24.66 11.84
N GLU A 188 7.15 -25.57 12.31
CA GLU A 188 6.71 -26.77 13.02
C GLU A 188 5.89 -26.40 14.26
N GLY A 189 4.77 -27.08 14.48
CA GLY A 189 3.90 -26.86 15.64
C GLY A 189 3.10 -25.54 15.57
N HIS A 190 2.86 -25.01 14.36
CA HIS A 190 2.07 -23.80 14.19
C HIS A 190 0.60 -23.99 14.65
N PHE A 191 -0.06 -22.90 14.99
CA PHE A 191 -1.41 -22.88 15.59
C PHE A 191 -2.53 -23.50 14.72
N LEU A 192 -2.28 -23.80 13.45
CA LEU A 192 -3.24 -24.43 12.55
C LEU A 192 -3.03 -25.95 12.40
N VAL A 193 -1.98 -26.54 12.99
CA VAL A 193 -1.69 -28.00 12.85
C VAL A 193 -2.91 -28.85 13.17
N ASP A 194 -3.60 -28.56 14.28
CA ASP A 194 -4.80 -29.30 14.70
C ASP A 194 -6.02 -29.10 13.77
N GLN A 195 -6.02 -28.02 12.98
CA GLN A 195 -7.15 -27.67 12.11
C GLN A 195 -6.96 -28.14 10.67
N ILE A 196 -5.75 -28.12 10.16
CA ILE A 196 -5.45 -28.44 8.76
C ILE A 196 -4.66 -29.74 8.58
N GLY A 197 -4.19 -30.36 9.65
CA GLY A 197 -3.62 -31.71 9.63
C GLY A 197 -2.28 -31.85 8.91
N ILE A 198 -1.49 -30.78 8.81
CA ILE A 198 -0.15 -30.76 8.22
C ILE A 198 0.89 -30.27 9.19
#